data_6a39eff51ed998340327f29a6e244195
#
_entry.id   6a39eff51ed998340327f29a6e244195
#
_cell.length_a   1.000
_cell.length_b   1.000
_cell.length_c   1.000
_cell.angle_alpha   90.00
_cell.angle_beta   90.00
_cell.angle_gamma   90.00
#
_symmetry.space_group_name_H-M   'P 1'
#
loop_
_entity.id
_entity.type
_entity.pdbx_description
1 polymer ?
#
loop_
_entity_poly.entity_id
_entity_poly.type
_entity_poly.pdbx_seq_one_letter_code
_entity_poly.pdbx_strand_id
1 'polypeptide(L)'
;MAEEVLYIGIDLGTFRSVMVSSDGHEDGELTVIGTPKDHIARNFLKRDVLFGEEALKNRLALDLFRPLEHGVIKDTQKDREFIAHFITHLIGLADPEG
;
A
#
# COMPACT_ATOMS: atom_id res chain seq x y z
N MET A 1 -1.28 -8.29 -33.86
CA MET A 1 -0.23 -7.75 -33.01
C MET A 1 -0.34 -8.36 -31.63
N ALA A 2 0.78 -8.77 -31.07
CA ALA A 2 0.76 -9.36 -29.76
C ALA A 2 0.41 -8.34 -28.69
N GLU A 3 -0.43 -8.73 -27.75
CA GLU A 3 -0.72 -7.88 -26.60
C GLU A 3 0.51 -7.84 -25.70
N GLU A 4 0.82 -6.66 -25.21
CA GLU A 4 1.86 -6.53 -24.21
C GLU A 4 1.30 -6.98 -22.87
N VAL A 5 1.99 -7.91 -22.23
CA VAL A 5 1.65 -8.39 -20.90
C VAL A 5 2.66 -7.85 -19.91
N LEU A 6 2.15 -7.13 -18.93
CA LEU A 6 2.98 -6.60 -17.85
C LEU A 6 2.99 -7.58 -16.70
N TYR A 7 4.16 -8.09 -16.36
CA TYR A 7 4.36 -8.95 -15.20
C TYR A 7 4.87 -8.10 -14.04
N ILE A 8 4.27 -8.27 -12.89
CA ILE A 8 4.63 -7.52 -11.69
C ILE A 8 5.00 -8.49 -10.60
N GLY A 9 6.22 -8.34 -10.09
CA GLY A 9 6.70 -9.08 -8.92
C GLY A 9 6.61 -8.17 -7.70
N ILE A 10 6.09 -8.71 -6.62
CA ILE A 10 5.94 -7.96 -5.36
C ILE A 10 6.59 -8.77 -4.25
N ASP A 11 7.50 -8.10 -3.51
CA ASP A 11 8.11 -8.64 -2.31
C ASP A 11 7.55 -7.88 -1.11
N LEU A 12 6.70 -8.54 -0.34
CA LEU A 12 6.06 -7.94 0.82
C LEU A 12 6.92 -8.15 2.07
N GLY A 13 7.59 -7.09 2.49
CA GLY A 13 8.40 -7.11 3.70
C GLY A 13 7.68 -6.47 4.88
N THR A 14 8.13 -6.77 6.07
CA THR A 14 7.53 -6.24 7.31
C THR A 14 7.60 -4.71 7.37
N PHE A 15 8.71 -4.14 6.94
CA PHE A 15 8.94 -2.69 7.00
C PHE A 15 8.86 -2.01 5.65
N ARG A 16 9.27 -2.70 4.61
CA ARG A 16 9.30 -2.16 3.26
C ARG A 16 8.92 -3.23 2.27
N SER A 17 8.09 -2.86 1.32
CA SER A 17 7.69 -3.72 0.22
C SER A 17 8.26 -3.17 -1.08
N VAL A 18 8.63 -4.06 -1.99
CA VAL A 18 9.24 -3.70 -3.27
C VAL A 18 8.40 -4.27 -4.40
N MET A 19 8.24 -3.48 -5.44
CA MET A 19 7.53 -3.87 -6.66
C MET A 19 8.51 -3.75 -7.83
N VAL A 20 8.50 -4.76 -8.69
CA VAL A 20 9.30 -4.78 -9.92
C VAL A 20 8.39 -5.18 -11.06
N SER A 21 8.45 -4.47 -12.17
CA SER A 21 7.66 -4.81 -13.34
C SER A 21 8.53 -5.23 -14.51
N SER A 22 7.95 -5.99 -15.42
CA SER A 22 8.66 -6.56 -16.57
C SER A 22 9.13 -5.50 -17.57
N ASP A 23 8.60 -4.29 -17.50
CA ASP A 23 9.01 -3.16 -18.35
C ASP A 23 10.19 -2.37 -17.77
N GLY A 24 10.75 -2.82 -16.66
CA GLY A 24 11.92 -2.20 -16.03
C GLY A 24 11.61 -1.24 -14.90
N HIS A 25 10.36 -1.03 -14.55
CA HIS A 25 10.02 -0.21 -13.39
C HIS A 25 10.32 -0.96 -12.10
N GLU A 26 10.88 -0.23 -11.15
CA GLU A 26 11.10 -0.72 -9.80
C GLU A 26 10.73 0.39 -8.83
N ASP A 27 9.94 0.06 -7.83
CA ASP A 27 9.56 1.02 -6.82
C ASP A 27 9.40 0.31 -5.48
N GLY A 28 9.43 1.07 -4.42
CA GLY A 28 9.27 0.55 -3.08
C GLY A 28 8.40 1.46 -2.25
N GLU A 29 7.75 0.86 -1.27
CA GLU A 29 6.88 1.58 -0.36
C GLU A 29 7.08 1.05 1.05
N LEU A 30 7.00 1.93 2.03
CA LEU A 30 6.99 1.49 3.42
C LEU A 30 5.71 0.67 3.67
N THR A 31 5.86 -0.47 4.33
CA THR A 31 4.73 -1.37 4.61
C THR A 31 3.98 -0.88 5.84
N VAL A 32 3.29 0.23 5.68
CA VAL A 32 2.48 0.84 6.73
C VAL A 32 1.20 1.40 6.10
N ILE A 33 0.11 1.27 6.85
CA ILE A 33 -1.19 1.74 6.41
C ILE A 33 -1.73 2.66 7.50
N GLY A 34 -2.35 3.76 7.07
CA GLY A 34 -2.98 4.71 7.97
C GLY A 34 -4.43 4.93 7.62
N THR A 35 -5.28 5.01 8.63
CA THR A 35 -6.69 5.36 8.46
C THR A 35 -6.99 6.61 9.29
N PRO A 36 -7.86 7.52 8.82
CA PRO A 36 -8.19 8.72 9.58
C PRO A 36 -8.69 8.35 10.98
N LYS A 37 -8.15 8.99 11.99
CA LYS A 37 -8.48 8.66 13.38
C LYS A 37 -9.84 9.18 13.82
N ASP A 38 -10.40 10.16 13.10
CA ASP A 38 -11.72 10.73 13.40
C ASP A 38 -12.32 11.40 12.15
N HIS A 39 -13.53 11.93 12.29
CA HIS A 39 -14.23 12.58 11.19
C HIS A 39 -13.54 13.87 10.73
N ILE A 40 -12.92 14.58 11.63
CA ILE A 40 -12.21 15.83 11.29
C ILE A 40 -11.01 15.50 10.41
N ALA A 41 -10.23 14.51 10.79
CA ALA A 41 -9.09 14.05 10.00
C ALA A 41 -9.54 13.53 8.64
N ARG A 42 -10.61 12.76 8.58
CA ARG A 42 -11.16 12.24 7.33
C ARG A 42 -11.56 13.36 6.38
N ASN A 43 -12.26 14.36 6.89
CA ASN A 43 -12.68 15.50 6.08
C ASN A 43 -11.49 16.32 5.58
N PHE A 44 -10.46 16.44 6.41
CA PHE A 44 -9.24 17.14 6.04
C PHE A 44 -8.46 16.40 4.95
N LEU A 45 -8.26 15.10 5.15
CA LEU A 45 -7.47 14.27 4.23
C LEU A 45 -8.23 13.90 2.97
N LYS A 46 -9.56 13.83 3.05
CA LYS A 46 -10.45 13.40 1.95
C LYS A 46 -10.12 12.00 1.42
N ARG A 47 -9.57 11.15 2.27
CA ARG A 47 -9.20 9.79 1.95
C ARG A 47 -9.48 8.88 3.12
N ASP A 48 -9.88 7.65 2.81
CA ASP A 48 -10.19 6.65 3.82
C ASP A 48 -8.97 5.85 4.25
N VAL A 49 -7.94 5.83 3.43
CA VAL A 49 -6.73 5.05 3.69
C VAL A 49 -5.54 5.71 3.01
N LEU A 50 -4.41 5.70 3.68
CA LEU A 50 -3.14 6.19 3.18
C LEU A 50 -2.08 5.10 3.36
N PHE A 51 -1.06 5.12 2.51
CA PHE A 51 -0.03 4.08 2.48
C PHE A 51 1.37 4.70 2.56
N GLY A 52 2.27 3.96 3.20
CA GLY A 52 3.69 4.24 3.14
C GLY A 52 4.09 5.61 3.66
N GLU A 53 4.94 6.30 2.92
CA GLU A 53 5.44 7.61 3.32
C GLU A 53 4.33 8.64 3.52
N GLU A 54 3.32 8.62 2.67
CA GLU A 54 2.19 9.55 2.81
C GLU A 54 1.47 9.33 4.14
N ALA A 55 1.31 8.08 4.55
CA ALA A 55 0.74 7.78 5.86
C ALA A 55 1.62 8.32 6.98
N LEU A 56 2.93 8.16 6.88
CA LEU A 56 3.84 8.69 7.89
C LEU A 56 3.84 10.21 7.95
N LYS A 57 3.75 10.86 6.81
CA LYS A 57 3.68 12.34 6.77
C LYS A 57 2.44 12.87 7.45
N ASN A 58 1.37 12.11 7.43
CA ASN A 58 0.10 12.51 8.04
C ASN A 58 -0.20 11.77 9.34
N ARG A 59 0.82 11.22 9.98
CA ARG A 59 0.67 10.34 11.13
C ARG A 59 -0.13 10.91 12.29
N LEU A 60 -0.10 12.23 12.46
CA LEU A 60 -0.84 12.87 13.56
C LEU A 60 -2.35 12.83 13.37
N ALA A 61 -2.79 12.68 12.13
CA ALA A 61 -4.20 12.59 11.78
C ALA A 61 -4.66 11.15 11.54
N LEU A 62 -3.76 10.18 11.69
CA LEU A 62 -4.01 8.79 11.32
C LEU A 62 -3.77 7.83 12.46
N ASP A 63 -4.48 6.71 12.40
CA ASP A 63 -4.13 5.49 13.13
C ASP A 63 -3.26 4.66 12.18
N LEU A 64 -2.02 4.41 12.57
CA LEU A 64 -1.07 3.68 11.76
C LEU A 64 -0.96 2.23 12.22
N PHE A 65 -0.79 1.33 11.26
CA PHE A 65 -0.50 -0.07 11.57
C PHE A 65 0.34 -0.70 10.47
N ARG A 66 1.06 -1.75 10.83
CA ARG A 66 1.85 -2.54 9.90
C ARG A 66 1.12 -3.85 9.63
N PRO A 67 0.66 -4.09 8.40
CA PRO A 67 -0.16 -5.28 8.08
C PRO A 67 0.66 -6.57 8.13
N LEU A 68 1.98 -6.48 8.01
CA LEU A 68 2.86 -7.64 7.98
C LEU A 68 3.85 -7.59 9.14
N GLU A 69 3.40 -7.91 10.34
CA GLU A 69 4.30 -8.05 11.47
C GLU A 69 5.00 -9.40 11.40
N HIS A 70 6.33 -9.39 11.49
CA HIS A 70 7.17 -10.61 11.43
C HIS A 70 6.95 -11.43 10.17
N GLY A 71 6.55 -10.79 9.06
CA GLY A 71 6.34 -11.46 7.80
C GLY A 71 5.10 -12.35 7.74
N VAL A 72 4.26 -12.29 8.76
CA VAL A 72 3.05 -13.11 8.85
C VAL A 72 1.82 -12.23 8.67
N ILE A 73 0.95 -12.62 7.74
CA ILE A 73 -0.32 -11.95 7.52
C ILE A 73 -1.27 -12.37 8.64
N LYS A 74 -1.78 -11.37 9.37
CA LYS A 74 -2.78 -11.63 10.39
C LYS A 74 -4.10 -12.02 9.72
N ASP A 75 -4.70 -13.10 10.20
CA ASP A 75 -5.84 -13.72 9.51
C ASP A 75 -7.18 -13.15 10.00
N THR A 76 -7.36 -11.84 9.88
CA THR A 76 -8.67 -11.23 10.02
C THR A 76 -9.14 -10.73 8.68
N GLN A 77 -10.45 -10.65 8.47
CA GLN A 77 -11.00 -10.14 7.23
C GLN A 77 -10.53 -8.70 6.98
N LYS A 78 -10.49 -7.88 8.02
CA LYS A 78 -10.06 -6.51 7.93
C LYS A 78 -8.59 -6.41 7.48
N ASP A 79 -7.72 -7.23 8.05
CA ASP A 79 -6.32 -7.26 7.67
C ASP A 79 -6.15 -7.66 6.22
N ARG A 80 -6.90 -8.66 5.76
CA ARG A 80 -6.87 -9.09 4.36
C ARG A 80 -7.31 -7.98 3.41
N GLU A 81 -8.33 -7.23 3.76
CA GLU A 81 -8.79 -6.10 2.96
C GLU A 81 -7.73 -5.02 2.86
N PHE A 82 -7.07 -4.68 3.96
CA PHE A 82 -6.01 -3.68 3.96
C PHE A 82 -4.79 -4.14 3.16
N ILE A 83 -4.44 -5.41 3.25
CA ILE A 83 -3.35 -5.96 2.44
C ILE A 83 -3.70 -5.90 0.96
N ALA A 84 -4.92 -6.24 0.59
CA ALA A 84 -5.38 -6.14 -0.79
C ALA A 84 -5.30 -4.70 -1.29
N HIS A 85 -5.69 -3.72 -0.49
CA HIS A 85 -5.56 -2.31 -0.84
C HIS A 85 -4.09 -1.90 -1.00
N PHE A 86 -3.22 -2.40 -0.13
CA PHE A 86 -1.79 -2.09 -0.21
C PHE A 86 -1.19 -2.67 -1.49
N ILE A 87 -1.53 -3.89 -1.84
CA ILE A 87 -1.07 -4.53 -3.09
C ILE A 87 -1.58 -3.74 -4.29
N THR A 88 -2.83 -3.31 -4.28
CA THR A 88 -3.40 -2.48 -5.35
C THR A 88 -2.62 -1.16 -5.47
N HIS A 89 -2.25 -0.58 -4.35
CA HIS A 89 -1.43 0.63 -4.34
C HIS A 89 -0.07 0.39 -5.00
N LEU A 90 0.59 -0.73 -4.70
CA LEU A 90 1.87 -1.09 -5.32
C LEU A 90 1.73 -1.31 -6.83
N ILE A 91 0.66 -1.96 -7.25
CA ILE A 91 0.39 -2.17 -8.66
C ILE A 91 0.19 -0.83 -9.37
N GLY A 92 -0.49 0.11 -8.73
CA GLY A 92 -0.65 1.46 -9.25
C GLY A 92 0.65 2.21 -9.45
N LEU A 93 1.67 1.94 -8.63
CA LEU A 93 3.00 2.52 -8.81
C LEU A 93 3.68 1.97 -10.07
N ALA A 94 3.38 0.72 -10.44
CA ALA A 94 3.95 0.09 -11.63
C ALA A 94 3.28 0.60 -12.91
N ASP A 95 2.01 0.93 -12.85
CA ASP A 95 1.21 1.36 -14.00
C ASP A 95 0.30 2.53 -13.62
N PRO A 96 0.88 3.73 -13.46
CA PRO A 96 0.12 4.89 -13.01
C PRO A 96 -0.96 5.35 -13.98
N GLU A 97 -0.90 4.93 -15.24
CA GLU A 97 -1.88 5.28 -16.26
C GLU A 97 -2.94 4.20 -16.49
N GLY A 98 -2.71 3.04 -15.89
CA GLY A 98 -3.55 1.86 -16.11
C GLY A 98 -4.79 1.76 -15.21
#